data_64c1de03e53f8a9a0aa1e7cd88f029a1
#
_entry.id   64c1de03e53f8a9a0aa1e7cd88f029a1
#
_cell.length_a   1.000
_cell.length_b   1.000
_cell.length_c   1.000
_cell.angle_alpha   90.00
_cell.angle_beta   90.00
_cell.angle_gamma   90.00
#
_symmetry.space_group_name_H-M   'P 1'
#
loop_
_entity.id
_entity.type
_entity.pdbx_description
1 polymer ?
#
loop_
_entity_poly.entity_id
_entity_poly.type
_entity_poly.pdbx_seq_one_letter_code
_entity_poly.pdbx_strand_id
1 'polypeptide(L)'
;MKRGLVVGLGLLLGGVLGACETVDLGAPPADVNACRPSQIYFVNHIWPDILDKPYGTKRCSDAGCHGVGNQTAFALIADPQPPATAFTMASTVPMADPIVTLPLPDDWSNNYRAASQEMNCDDPTASLLVLTPTSPTHGGNMLFSPTSTEVTELEHWVSVTP
;
A
#
# COMPACT_ATOMS: atom_id res chain seq x y z
N MET A 1 17.62 84.26 -12.51
CA MET A 1 17.57 83.58 -11.19
C MET A 1 16.42 82.57 -11.21
N LYS A 2 16.67 81.27 -11.45
CA LYS A 2 15.66 80.22 -11.43
C LYS A 2 16.10 79.19 -10.38
N ARG A 3 15.37 79.09 -9.31
CA ARG A 3 15.56 78.10 -8.26
C ARG A 3 14.90 76.76 -8.69
N GLY A 4 15.71 75.75 -8.92
CA GLY A 4 15.22 74.40 -9.19
C GLY A 4 14.87 73.72 -7.88
N LEU A 5 13.64 73.16 -7.82
CA LEU A 5 13.13 72.36 -6.74
C LEU A 5 13.43 70.89 -7.09
N VAL A 6 14.29 70.23 -6.33
CA VAL A 6 14.56 68.83 -6.44
C VAL A 6 13.58 68.03 -5.52
N VAL A 7 12.62 67.37 -6.10
CA VAL A 7 11.70 66.53 -5.37
C VAL A 7 12.34 65.16 -5.32
N GLY A 8 12.80 64.74 -4.13
CA GLY A 8 13.30 63.39 -3.88
C GLY A 8 12.16 62.38 -3.80
N LEU A 9 12.09 61.51 -4.78
CA LEU A 9 11.14 60.39 -4.80
C LEU A 9 11.73 59.25 -3.98
N GLY A 10 11.31 59.14 -2.72
CA GLY A 10 11.65 58.04 -1.84
C GLY A 10 10.92 56.77 -2.26
N LEU A 11 11.65 55.81 -2.83
CA LEU A 11 11.15 54.48 -3.12
C LEU A 11 11.03 53.69 -1.80
N LEU A 12 9.81 53.57 -1.28
CA LEU A 12 9.47 52.62 -0.22
C LEU A 12 9.39 51.21 -0.84
N LEU A 13 10.50 50.46 -0.76
CA LEU A 13 10.46 49.01 -0.97
C LEU A 13 9.76 48.39 0.23
N GLY A 14 8.45 48.26 0.15
CA GLY A 14 7.67 47.43 1.05
C GLY A 14 7.97 45.98 0.71
N GLY A 15 8.87 45.35 1.48
CA GLY A 15 9.09 43.92 1.41
C GLY A 15 7.83 43.18 1.84
N VAL A 16 7.09 42.62 0.88
CA VAL A 16 6.06 41.65 1.16
C VAL A 16 6.79 40.35 1.54
N LEU A 17 7.06 40.18 2.83
CA LEU A 17 7.36 38.88 3.39
C LEU A 17 6.07 38.05 3.27
N GLY A 18 5.93 37.35 2.16
CA GLY A 18 4.95 36.30 2.02
C GLY A 18 5.24 35.26 3.09
N ALA A 19 4.58 35.39 4.23
CA ALA A 19 4.49 34.31 5.17
C ALA A 19 3.84 33.15 4.40
N CYS A 20 4.62 32.11 4.14
CA CYS A 20 4.02 30.81 3.86
C CYS A 20 3.20 30.48 5.10
N GLU A 21 1.89 30.74 5.07
CA GLU A 21 0.98 30.17 6.03
C GLU A 21 1.19 28.65 5.93
N THR A 22 1.78 28.08 6.96
CA THR A 22 1.77 26.65 7.13
C THR A 22 0.30 26.28 7.24
N VAL A 23 -0.23 25.68 6.17
CA VAL A 23 -1.57 25.12 6.20
C VAL A 23 -1.55 24.09 7.33
N ASP A 24 -2.23 24.41 8.42
CA ASP A 24 -2.48 23.43 9.47
C ASP A 24 -3.40 22.37 8.85
N LEU A 25 -2.82 21.25 8.50
CA LEU A 25 -3.55 20.11 7.92
C LEU A 25 -4.51 19.48 8.95
N GLY A 26 -4.62 20.07 10.14
CA GLY A 26 -5.34 19.49 11.26
C GLY A 26 -4.57 18.32 11.86
N ALA A 27 -5.02 17.83 13.00
CA ALA A 27 -4.57 16.52 13.47
C ALA A 27 -4.87 15.51 12.35
N PRO A 28 -3.90 14.63 11.99
CA PRO A 28 -4.20 13.53 11.07
C PRO A 28 -5.50 12.90 11.58
N PRO A 29 -6.47 12.62 10.70
CA PRO A 29 -7.72 12.01 11.11
C PRO A 29 -7.34 10.85 12.03
N ALA A 30 -7.88 10.82 13.23
CA ALA A 30 -7.67 9.74 14.19
C ALA A 30 -7.84 8.47 13.39
N ASP A 31 -6.77 7.65 13.33
CA ASP A 31 -6.59 6.54 12.39
C ASP A 31 -7.94 5.92 12.07
N VAL A 32 -8.53 6.36 10.96
CA VAL A 32 -9.84 5.90 10.54
C VAL A 32 -9.58 4.48 10.13
N ASN A 33 -9.67 3.57 11.11
CA ASN A 33 -9.49 2.14 10.93
C ASN A 33 -8.35 1.80 9.97
N ALA A 34 -7.11 2.21 10.32
CA ALA A 34 -5.97 1.69 9.60
C ALA A 34 -6.00 0.17 9.76
N CYS A 35 -6.57 -0.48 8.78
CA CYS A 35 -6.60 -1.93 8.71
C CYS A 35 -5.15 -2.41 8.84
N ARG A 36 -4.83 -3.11 9.91
CA ARG A 36 -3.48 -3.64 10.18
C ARG A 36 -3.57 -5.13 10.45
N PRO A 37 -3.92 -5.90 9.42
CA PRO A 37 -3.98 -7.34 9.57
C PRO A 37 -2.57 -7.92 9.79
N SER A 38 -2.48 -9.17 10.22
CA SER A 38 -1.21 -9.80 10.57
C SER A 38 -0.18 -9.76 9.45
N GLN A 39 1.02 -9.22 9.73
CA GLN A 39 2.16 -9.24 8.81
C GLN A 39 2.69 -10.66 8.59
N ILE A 40 2.64 -11.50 9.62
CA ILE A 40 3.06 -12.90 9.53
C ILE A 40 2.14 -13.67 8.58
N TYR A 41 0.84 -13.47 8.72
CA TYR A 41 -0.15 -14.08 7.83
C TYR A 41 -0.01 -13.59 6.38
N PHE A 42 0.26 -12.30 6.20
CA PHE A 42 0.53 -11.73 4.87
C PHE A 42 1.67 -12.46 4.16
N VAL A 43 2.80 -12.64 4.84
CA VAL A 43 3.98 -13.27 4.25
C VAL A 43 3.76 -14.74 3.95
N ASN A 44 3.06 -15.46 4.83
CA ASN A 44 2.92 -16.91 4.73
C ASN A 44 1.77 -17.35 3.83
N HIS A 45 0.73 -16.50 3.67
CA HIS A 45 -0.50 -16.88 2.96
C HIS A 45 -0.87 -15.87 1.87
N ILE A 46 -1.00 -14.58 2.20
CA ILE A 46 -1.53 -13.62 1.24
C ILE A 46 -0.58 -13.40 0.08
N TRP A 47 0.72 -13.25 0.37
CA TRP A 47 1.71 -13.05 -0.68
C TRP A 47 1.83 -14.26 -1.59
N PRO A 48 2.21 -15.47 -1.12
CA PRO A 48 2.46 -16.62 -1.97
C PRO A 48 1.20 -17.18 -2.62
N ASP A 49 0.07 -17.18 -1.91
CA ASP A 49 -1.12 -17.90 -2.33
C ASP A 49 -2.12 -17.02 -3.10
N ILE A 50 -1.92 -15.68 -3.09
CA ILE A 50 -2.80 -14.75 -3.77
C ILE A 50 -2.02 -13.75 -4.64
N LEU A 51 -1.12 -12.93 -4.08
CA LEU A 51 -0.54 -11.81 -4.80
C LEU A 51 0.58 -12.23 -5.77
N ASP A 52 1.36 -13.23 -5.42
CA ASP A 52 2.43 -13.79 -6.25
C ASP A 52 2.07 -15.13 -6.89
N LYS A 53 0.88 -15.64 -6.64
CA LYS A 53 0.33 -16.83 -7.31
C LYS A 53 0.05 -16.54 -8.78
N PRO A 54 0.44 -17.43 -9.69
CA PRO A 54 0.10 -17.27 -11.11
C PRO A 54 -1.38 -17.57 -11.38
N TYR A 55 -2.05 -16.62 -12.02
CA TYR A 55 -3.38 -16.76 -12.61
C TYR A 55 -3.21 -16.89 -14.13
N GLY A 56 -3.11 -18.10 -14.61
CA GLY A 56 -2.67 -18.38 -15.98
C GLY A 56 -1.19 -18.04 -16.16
N THR A 57 -0.88 -17.02 -16.97
CA THR A 57 0.50 -16.54 -17.21
C THR A 57 0.85 -15.26 -16.47
N LYS A 58 -0.02 -14.77 -15.61
CA LYS A 58 0.11 -13.48 -14.92
C LYS A 58 -0.01 -13.64 -13.42
N ARG A 59 0.71 -12.79 -12.68
CA ARG A 59 0.59 -12.59 -11.24
C ARG A 59 0.11 -11.17 -10.96
N CYS A 60 -0.46 -10.94 -9.78
CA CYS A 60 -0.80 -9.57 -9.39
C CYS A 60 0.45 -8.67 -9.36
N SER A 61 1.59 -9.19 -8.95
CA SER A 61 2.87 -8.48 -8.84
C SER A 61 3.58 -8.23 -10.18
N ASP A 62 3.10 -8.77 -11.30
CA ASP A 62 3.72 -8.55 -12.62
C ASP A 62 3.64 -7.09 -13.06
N ALA A 63 4.68 -6.61 -13.76
CA ALA A 63 4.79 -5.24 -14.26
C ALA A 63 3.62 -4.81 -15.17
N GLY A 64 2.96 -5.76 -15.84
CA GLY A 64 1.76 -5.49 -16.66
C GLY A 64 0.45 -5.47 -15.87
N CYS A 65 0.49 -5.73 -14.55
CA CYS A 65 -0.66 -5.75 -13.64
C CYS A 65 -0.44 -4.70 -12.53
N HIS A 66 0.07 -5.09 -11.39
CA HIS A 66 0.30 -4.21 -10.25
C HIS A 66 1.79 -4.07 -9.88
N GLY A 67 2.70 -4.58 -10.72
CA GLY A 67 4.13 -4.43 -10.49
C GLY A 67 4.57 -2.96 -10.48
N VAL A 68 5.64 -2.66 -9.74
CA VAL A 68 6.25 -1.33 -9.69
C VAL A 68 6.60 -0.84 -11.10
N GLY A 69 6.19 0.39 -11.40
CA GLY A 69 6.32 0.99 -12.75
C GLY A 69 5.01 1.03 -13.52
N ASN A 70 4.01 0.25 -13.16
CA ASN A 70 2.64 0.48 -13.58
C ASN A 70 2.02 1.56 -12.66
N GLN A 71 1.46 2.62 -13.24
CA GLN A 71 0.94 3.78 -12.50
C GLN A 71 -0.41 3.48 -11.82
N THR A 72 -0.49 2.37 -11.09
CA THR A 72 -1.66 2.01 -10.29
C THR A 72 -1.46 2.46 -8.84
N ALA A 73 -2.53 2.86 -8.16
CA ALA A 73 -2.48 3.18 -6.74
C ALA A 73 -2.05 1.97 -5.90
N PHE A 74 -2.45 0.77 -6.31
CA PHE A 74 -2.01 -0.50 -5.75
C PHE A 74 -0.79 -0.99 -6.53
N ALA A 75 0.41 -0.77 -5.98
CA ALA A 75 1.68 -1.16 -6.61
C ALA A 75 2.43 -2.16 -5.74
N LEU A 76 2.87 -3.26 -6.35
CA LEU A 76 3.58 -4.36 -5.71
C LEU A 76 5.01 -4.48 -6.25
N ILE A 77 5.95 -4.79 -5.38
CA ILE A 77 7.33 -5.11 -5.72
C ILE A 77 7.38 -6.62 -5.97
N ALA A 78 7.57 -7.01 -7.24
CA ALA A 78 7.80 -8.40 -7.59
C ALA A 78 9.16 -8.87 -7.02
N ASP A 79 9.24 -10.13 -6.61
CA ASP A 79 10.46 -10.74 -6.04
C ASP A 79 11.08 -9.86 -4.93
N PRO A 80 10.33 -9.55 -3.83
CA PRO A 80 10.80 -8.63 -2.79
C PRO A 80 12.10 -9.13 -2.14
N GLN A 81 13.07 -8.21 -1.96
CA GLN A 81 14.37 -8.51 -1.39
C GLN A 81 14.47 -8.02 0.06
N PRO A 82 15.28 -8.63 0.93
CA PRO A 82 16.08 -9.82 0.70
C PRO A 82 15.23 -11.06 0.54
N PRO A 83 15.71 -12.05 -0.24
CA PRO A 83 14.99 -13.30 -0.37
C PRO A 83 14.83 -13.97 0.99
N ALA A 84 13.98 -14.90 1.06
CA ALA A 84 13.50 -15.76 2.17
C ALA A 84 14.48 -16.10 3.35
N THR A 85 15.69 -15.57 3.42
CA THR A 85 16.56 -15.69 4.61
C THR A 85 15.97 -14.97 5.82
N ALA A 86 15.00 -14.06 5.62
CA ALA A 86 14.18 -13.52 6.70
C ALA A 86 13.14 -14.54 7.20
N PHE A 87 12.92 -15.61 6.47
CA PHE A 87 11.91 -16.63 6.75
C PHE A 87 12.60 -17.95 7.07
N THR A 88 12.75 -18.26 8.33
CA THR A 88 13.26 -19.56 8.75
C THR A 88 12.09 -20.54 8.77
N MET A 89 12.12 -21.52 7.88
CA MET A 89 11.19 -22.63 7.95
C MET A 89 11.43 -23.38 9.26
N ALA A 90 10.46 -23.39 10.16
CA ALA A 90 10.48 -24.27 11.32
C ALA A 90 10.27 -25.71 10.85
N SER A 91 11.36 -26.40 10.54
CA SER A 91 11.38 -27.63 9.75
C SER A 91 10.94 -28.89 10.46
N THR A 92 10.38 -28.84 11.66
CA THR A 92 10.12 -30.04 12.46
C THR A 92 8.66 -30.28 12.83
N VAL A 93 7.76 -29.36 12.49
CA VAL A 93 6.32 -29.55 12.73
C VAL A 93 5.62 -29.50 11.39
N PRO A 94 5.04 -30.62 10.90
CA PRO A 94 4.18 -30.58 9.73
C PRO A 94 3.00 -29.65 10.05
N MET A 95 2.85 -28.54 9.32
CA MET A 95 1.80 -27.52 9.43
C MET A 95 2.10 -26.29 10.31
N ALA A 96 3.32 -26.05 10.75
CA ALA A 96 3.64 -24.75 11.34
C ALA A 96 4.01 -23.75 10.23
N ASP A 97 3.42 -22.55 10.27
CA ASP A 97 3.81 -21.46 9.39
C ASP A 97 5.31 -21.15 9.54
N PRO A 98 5.97 -20.76 8.45
CA PRO A 98 7.35 -20.28 8.51
C PRO A 98 7.49 -19.14 9.51
N ILE A 99 8.60 -19.13 10.25
CA ILE A 99 8.90 -18.05 11.18
C ILE A 99 9.28 -16.80 10.36
N VAL A 100 8.52 -15.73 10.56
CA VAL A 100 8.76 -14.43 9.96
C VAL A 100 9.48 -13.52 10.96
N THR A 101 10.61 -12.93 10.55
CA THR A 101 11.32 -11.96 11.37
C THR A 101 10.71 -10.57 11.20
N LEU A 102 10.31 -9.94 12.31
CA LEU A 102 9.80 -8.57 12.32
C LEU A 102 10.86 -7.60 12.90
N PRO A 103 10.92 -6.34 12.43
CA PRO A 103 10.09 -5.78 11.36
C PRO A 103 10.40 -6.38 9.98
N LEU A 104 9.42 -6.37 9.09
CA LEU A 104 9.61 -6.82 7.72
C LEU A 104 10.66 -5.95 7.00
N PRO A 105 11.49 -6.54 6.10
CA PRO A 105 12.33 -5.77 5.18
C PRO A 105 11.50 -4.79 4.33
N ASP A 106 12.15 -3.73 3.80
CA ASP A 106 11.48 -2.61 3.15
C ASP A 106 10.53 -3.02 2.01
N ASP A 107 10.97 -3.90 1.12
CA ASP A 107 10.12 -4.36 0.00
C ASP A 107 8.87 -5.10 0.51
N TRP A 108 9.04 -5.95 1.50
CA TRP A 108 7.95 -6.68 2.15
C TRP A 108 7.00 -5.75 2.91
N SER A 109 7.55 -4.76 3.62
CA SER A 109 6.77 -3.72 4.29
C SER A 109 5.96 -2.89 3.31
N ASN A 110 6.53 -2.57 2.14
CA ASN A 110 5.84 -1.83 1.10
C ASN A 110 4.69 -2.65 0.50
N ASN A 111 4.94 -3.93 0.18
CA ASN A 111 3.91 -4.84 -0.33
C ASN A 111 2.78 -5.06 0.68
N TYR A 112 3.12 -5.29 1.96
CA TYR A 112 2.15 -5.40 3.03
C TYR A 112 1.29 -4.14 3.16
N ARG A 113 1.92 -2.97 3.14
CA ARG A 113 1.21 -1.68 3.24
C ARG A 113 0.28 -1.47 2.05
N ALA A 114 0.76 -1.72 0.83
CA ALA A 114 -0.06 -1.61 -0.37
C ALA A 114 -1.28 -2.51 -0.27
N ALA A 115 -1.10 -3.78 0.08
CA ALA A 115 -2.21 -4.72 0.20
C ALA A 115 -3.18 -4.38 1.35
N SER A 116 -2.66 -4.01 2.53
CA SER A 116 -3.50 -3.68 3.69
C SER A 116 -4.32 -2.41 3.49
N GLN A 117 -3.86 -1.46 2.68
CA GLN A 117 -4.61 -0.26 2.32
C GLN A 117 -5.85 -0.55 1.46
N GLU A 118 -5.85 -1.64 0.73
CA GLU A 118 -6.99 -2.08 -0.09
C GLU A 118 -7.98 -2.97 0.69
N MET A 119 -7.70 -3.22 1.98
CA MET A 119 -8.57 -3.99 2.86
C MET A 119 -9.47 -3.08 3.71
N ASN A 120 -10.71 -3.52 3.90
CA ASN A 120 -11.66 -2.94 4.84
C ASN A 120 -11.82 -3.91 6.02
N CYS A 121 -11.25 -3.56 7.18
CA CYS A 121 -11.31 -4.42 8.36
C CYS A 121 -12.69 -4.51 8.99
N ASP A 122 -13.55 -3.52 8.79
CA ASP A 122 -14.92 -3.52 9.32
C ASP A 122 -15.86 -4.37 8.45
N ASP A 123 -15.60 -4.42 7.15
CA ASP A 123 -16.33 -5.24 6.18
C ASP A 123 -15.34 -5.81 5.15
N PRO A 124 -14.73 -6.95 5.43
CA PRO A 124 -13.76 -7.57 4.54
C PRO A 124 -14.29 -7.84 3.13
N THR A 125 -15.60 -8.13 3.01
CA THR A 125 -16.23 -8.39 1.71
C THR A 125 -16.32 -7.13 0.83
N ALA A 126 -16.28 -5.94 1.43
CA ALA A 126 -16.25 -4.65 0.75
C ALA A 126 -14.83 -4.15 0.44
N SER A 127 -13.80 -4.96 0.71
CA SER A 127 -12.41 -4.63 0.40
C SER A 127 -12.15 -4.56 -1.10
N LEU A 128 -11.39 -3.57 -1.56
CA LEU A 128 -11.01 -3.47 -2.97
C LEU A 128 -10.16 -4.66 -3.42
N LEU A 129 -9.34 -5.21 -2.52
CA LEU A 129 -8.54 -6.41 -2.78
C LEU A 129 -9.42 -7.67 -2.99
N VAL A 130 -10.69 -7.65 -2.56
CA VAL A 130 -11.68 -8.70 -2.81
C VAL A 130 -12.54 -8.37 -4.03
N LEU A 131 -13.16 -7.19 -4.03
CA LEU A 131 -14.15 -6.79 -5.05
C LEU A 131 -13.55 -6.67 -6.45
N THR A 132 -12.34 -6.11 -6.55
CA THR A 132 -11.73 -5.83 -7.85
C THR A 132 -11.34 -7.11 -8.60
N PRO A 133 -10.61 -8.07 -8.00
CA PRO A 133 -10.26 -9.32 -8.69
C PRO A 133 -11.44 -10.23 -8.99
N THR A 134 -12.53 -10.12 -8.24
CA THR A 134 -13.78 -10.86 -8.48
C THR A 134 -14.70 -10.20 -9.50
N SER A 135 -14.35 -8.98 -9.96
CA SER A 135 -15.09 -8.28 -11.00
C SER A 135 -14.79 -8.85 -12.40
N PRO A 136 -15.81 -9.04 -13.25
CA PRO A 136 -15.61 -9.52 -14.61
C PRO A 136 -14.84 -8.52 -15.50
N THR A 137 -14.65 -7.28 -15.04
CA THR A 137 -13.94 -6.22 -15.77
C THR A 137 -12.50 -6.03 -15.34
N HIS A 138 -12.01 -6.76 -14.33
CA HIS A 138 -10.64 -6.63 -13.84
C HIS A 138 -9.63 -7.16 -14.87
N GLY A 139 -8.81 -6.25 -15.44
CA GLY A 139 -7.84 -6.64 -16.46
C GLY A 139 -8.41 -7.36 -17.67
N GLY A 140 -9.73 -7.26 -17.88
CA GLY A 140 -10.47 -7.93 -18.94
C GLY A 140 -11.12 -9.26 -18.55
N ASN A 141 -10.81 -9.78 -17.36
CA ASN A 141 -11.39 -11.04 -16.85
C ASN A 141 -11.44 -11.04 -15.32
N MET A 142 -12.39 -11.76 -14.76
CA MET A 142 -12.40 -12.13 -13.36
C MET A 142 -11.22 -13.06 -13.06
N LEU A 143 -10.37 -12.72 -12.07
CA LEU A 143 -9.22 -13.53 -11.69
C LEU A 143 -9.64 -14.76 -10.87
N PHE A 144 -10.55 -14.55 -9.92
CA PHE A 144 -11.06 -15.63 -9.08
C PHE A 144 -12.54 -15.40 -8.72
N SER A 145 -13.23 -16.51 -8.42
CA SER A 145 -14.65 -16.47 -8.07
C SER A 145 -14.88 -15.74 -6.73
N PRO A 146 -16.02 -15.03 -6.55
CA PRO A 146 -16.41 -14.50 -5.25
C PRO A 146 -16.51 -15.52 -4.11
N THR A 147 -16.57 -16.82 -4.43
CA THR A 147 -16.62 -17.91 -3.47
C THR A 147 -15.36 -18.78 -3.47
N SER A 148 -14.26 -18.24 -3.98
CA SER A 148 -12.98 -18.96 -4.05
C SER A 148 -12.25 -18.96 -2.71
N THR A 149 -11.24 -19.82 -2.60
CA THR A 149 -10.36 -19.87 -1.44
C THR A 149 -9.62 -18.54 -1.25
N GLU A 150 -9.23 -17.87 -2.33
CA GLU A 150 -8.53 -16.58 -2.28
C GLU A 150 -9.38 -15.51 -1.55
N VAL A 151 -10.68 -15.47 -1.82
CA VAL A 151 -11.59 -14.55 -1.11
C VAL A 151 -11.66 -14.91 0.37
N THR A 152 -11.83 -16.18 0.69
CA THR A 152 -11.87 -16.66 2.08
C THR A 152 -10.59 -16.32 2.83
N GLU A 153 -9.43 -16.48 2.20
CA GLU A 153 -8.13 -16.15 2.78
C GLU A 153 -7.96 -14.63 3.01
N LEU A 154 -8.39 -13.80 2.08
CA LEU A 154 -8.37 -12.34 2.24
C LEU A 154 -9.28 -11.87 3.39
N GLU A 155 -10.48 -12.42 3.48
CA GLU A 155 -11.41 -12.15 4.57
C GLU A 155 -10.87 -12.62 5.92
N HIS A 156 -10.23 -13.80 5.92
CA HIS A 156 -9.60 -14.35 7.13
C HIS A 156 -8.43 -13.49 7.58
N TRP A 157 -7.61 -12.99 6.68
CA TRP A 157 -6.44 -12.16 6.99
C TRP A 157 -6.76 -10.99 7.91
N VAL A 158 -7.88 -10.27 7.68
CA VAL A 158 -8.27 -9.14 8.54
C VAL A 158 -8.77 -9.58 9.91
N SER A 159 -9.15 -10.84 10.08
CA SER A 159 -9.56 -11.41 11.37
C SER A 159 -8.37 -11.89 12.22
N VAL A 160 -7.20 -12.10 11.60
CA VAL A 160 -5.99 -12.53 12.30
C VAL A 160 -5.33 -11.33 12.95
N THR A 161 -5.31 -11.33 14.27
CA THR A 161 -4.63 -10.29 15.05
C THR A 161 -3.12 -10.32 14.83
N PRO A 162 -2.46 -9.12 14.86
CA PRO A 162 -1.01 -9.00 14.75
C PRO A 162 -0.26 -9.77 15.81
#